data_c8c56b105773956906e86b0f6d6e40f1
#
_entry.id   c8c56b105773956906e86b0f6d6e40f1
#
_cell.length_a   1.000
_cell.length_b   1.000
_cell.length_c   1.000
_cell.angle_alpha   90.00
_cell.angle_beta   90.00
_cell.angle_gamma   90.00
#
_symmetry.space_group_name_H-M   'P 1'
#
loop_
_entity.id
_entity.type
_entity.pdbx_description
1 polymer ?
#
loop_
_entity_poly.entity_id
_entity_poly.type
_entity_poly.pdbx_seq_one_letter_code
_entity_poly.pdbx_strand_id
1 'polypeptide(L)'
;MSVNICELTYKEFSELVPHKVDTAILPIGTMEAHGCTNLGTDITIPEFIAREIAGKINALIAPTINYGITRSLLPYPGSMTVSQDSFIRYVGDVMESLFRAGFKKLVIINGHGGHIDELKKLAIEVWRKTGGKTVIIHWWELVEPMTREFFGEAGGHAGLDETAMVLAANPELVKPELCRDVIPYQFRAGTYVYPAAGPIILYKPGEGMPMFDLEKAKEYARKVVDLIADFIVVVFKGWEKNLAEKS
;
A
#
# COMPACT_ATOMS: atom_id res chain seq x y z
N MET A 1 7.85 -6.98 -22.14
CA MET A 1 7.00 -5.76 -22.23
C MET A 1 6.90 -5.20 -20.83
N SER A 2 6.98 -3.87 -20.68
CA SER A 2 6.90 -3.26 -19.34
C SER A 2 5.53 -3.48 -18.72
N VAL A 3 5.50 -3.66 -17.39
CA VAL A 3 4.27 -3.70 -16.61
C VAL A 3 3.82 -2.31 -16.14
N ASN A 4 4.65 -1.27 -16.32
CA ASN A 4 4.33 0.11 -15.93
C ASN A 4 3.60 0.83 -17.07
N ILE A 5 2.44 1.39 -16.81
CA ILE A 5 1.66 2.15 -17.79
C ILE A 5 2.46 3.34 -18.34
N CYS A 6 3.24 4.02 -17.50
CA CYS A 6 4.06 5.18 -17.92
C CYS A 6 5.14 4.86 -18.96
N GLU A 7 5.51 3.61 -19.11
CA GLU A 7 6.55 3.17 -20.05
C GLU A 7 5.98 2.69 -21.37
N LEU A 8 4.64 2.63 -21.50
CA LEU A 8 3.96 2.21 -22.70
C LEU A 8 3.66 3.39 -23.61
N THR A 9 3.80 3.19 -24.91
CA THR A 9 3.21 4.07 -25.89
C THR A 9 1.69 3.86 -25.94
N TYR A 10 0.95 4.84 -26.49
CA TYR A 10 -0.50 4.68 -26.61
C TYR A 10 -0.92 3.48 -27.48
N LYS A 11 -0.09 3.09 -28.46
CA LYS A 11 -0.33 1.91 -29.30
C LYS A 11 -0.17 0.61 -28.51
N GLU A 12 0.93 0.46 -27.78
CA GLU A 12 1.15 -0.70 -26.90
C GLU A 12 0.04 -0.83 -25.87
N PHE A 13 -0.37 0.29 -25.27
CA PHE A 13 -1.48 0.31 -24.33
C PHE A 13 -2.78 -0.20 -25.00
N SER A 14 -3.13 0.29 -26.19
CA SER A 14 -4.35 -0.12 -26.90
C SER A 14 -4.35 -1.60 -27.34
N GLU A 15 -3.17 -2.19 -27.55
CA GLU A 15 -3.03 -3.63 -27.85
C GLU A 15 -3.16 -4.52 -26.61
N LEU A 16 -2.95 -3.94 -25.43
CA LEU A 16 -3.02 -4.66 -24.15
C LEU A 16 -4.38 -4.53 -23.50
N VAL A 17 -4.90 -3.31 -23.38
CA VAL A 17 -6.09 -2.99 -22.58
C VAL A 17 -7.30 -2.78 -23.50
N PRO A 18 -8.43 -3.42 -23.26
CA PRO A 18 -8.71 -4.42 -22.21
C PRO A 18 -8.46 -5.88 -22.63
N HIS A 19 -7.95 -6.11 -23.83
CA HIS A 19 -8.03 -7.42 -24.50
C HIS A 19 -7.10 -8.49 -23.89
N LYS A 20 -5.90 -8.09 -23.46
CA LYS A 20 -4.90 -8.99 -22.87
C LYS A 20 -4.75 -8.76 -21.37
N VAL A 21 -4.96 -7.51 -20.92
CA VAL A 21 -4.89 -7.11 -19.53
C VAL A 21 -6.09 -6.23 -19.20
N ASP A 22 -6.88 -6.62 -18.22
CA ASP A 22 -8.07 -5.89 -17.77
C ASP A 22 -7.95 -5.41 -16.31
N THR A 23 -6.77 -5.59 -15.70
CA THR A 23 -6.49 -5.25 -14.30
C THR A 23 -5.42 -4.18 -14.22
N ALA A 24 -5.69 -3.12 -13.43
CA ALA A 24 -4.68 -2.15 -13.03
C ALA A 24 -4.35 -2.30 -11.55
N ILE A 25 -3.08 -2.05 -11.18
CA ILE A 25 -2.65 -1.86 -9.79
C ILE A 25 -2.39 -0.37 -9.60
N LEU A 26 -2.96 0.23 -8.56
CA LEU A 26 -2.72 1.61 -8.16
C LEU A 26 -2.06 1.62 -6.78
N PRO A 27 -0.73 1.82 -6.70
CA PRO A 27 -0.07 2.06 -5.43
C PRO A 27 -0.46 3.45 -4.89
N ILE A 28 -0.72 3.53 -3.58
CA ILE A 28 -1.08 4.80 -2.91
C ILE A 28 -0.29 4.90 -1.61
N GLY A 29 0.42 6.01 -1.46
CA GLY A 29 1.20 6.32 -0.26
C GLY A 29 1.15 7.79 0.14
N THR A 30 2.05 8.17 1.03
CA THR A 30 2.25 9.56 1.45
C THR A 30 3.71 9.78 1.84
N MET A 31 4.07 11.05 2.00
CA MET A 31 5.35 11.47 2.58
C MET A 31 5.15 11.69 4.08
N GLU A 32 5.70 10.83 4.91
CA GLU A 32 5.53 10.86 6.36
C GLU A 32 6.79 10.40 7.10
N ALA A 33 7.01 10.89 8.31
CA ALA A 33 8.13 10.47 9.15
C ALA A 33 7.97 9.01 9.61
N HIS A 34 8.99 8.19 9.33
CA HIS A 34 9.04 6.75 9.64
C HIS A 34 10.36 6.35 10.34
N GLY A 35 10.64 6.97 11.46
CA GLY A 35 11.81 6.63 12.26
C GLY A 35 13.12 6.67 11.47
N CYS A 36 13.70 5.51 11.22
CA CYS A 36 14.98 5.35 10.52
C CYS A 36 14.86 4.85 9.07
N THR A 37 13.65 4.78 8.53
CA THR A 37 13.40 4.54 7.10
C THR A 37 13.16 5.87 6.38
N ASN A 38 13.07 5.82 5.05
CA ASN A 38 12.84 7.00 4.24
C ASN A 38 11.44 7.62 4.47
N LEU A 39 11.31 8.91 4.21
CA LEU A 39 10.02 9.63 4.29
C LEU A 39 8.94 9.04 3.36
N GLY A 40 9.36 8.37 2.31
CA GLY A 40 8.48 7.69 1.36
C GLY A 40 8.26 6.21 1.68
N THR A 41 8.37 5.76 2.90
CA THR A 41 8.12 4.37 3.30
C THR A 41 6.77 3.88 2.78
N ASP A 42 5.73 4.68 2.99
CA ASP A 42 4.36 4.42 2.52
C ASP A 42 4.22 4.40 0.99
N ILE A 43 5.20 4.89 0.26
CA ILE A 43 5.29 4.86 -1.21
C ILE A 43 6.12 3.64 -1.64
N THR A 44 7.29 3.48 -1.03
CA THR A 44 8.27 2.43 -1.37
C THR A 44 7.67 1.04 -1.25
N ILE A 45 6.93 0.77 -0.18
CA ILE A 45 6.35 -0.56 0.08
C ILE A 45 5.25 -0.90 -0.94
N PRO A 46 4.21 -0.07 -1.16
CA PRO A 46 3.21 -0.34 -2.20
C PRO A 46 3.78 -0.49 -3.60
N GLU A 47 4.77 0.31 -3.98
CA GLU A 47 5.45 0.18 -5.27
C GLU A 47 6.21 -1.13 -5.40
N PHE A 48 6.91 -1.54 -4.35
CA PHE A 48 7.59 -2.83 -4.32
C PHE A 48 6.58 -3.98 -4.46
N ILE A 49 5.52 -4.00 -3.65
CA ILE A 49 4.47 -5.01 -3.73
C ILE A 49 3.85 -5.04 -5.12
N ALA A 50 3.49 -3.88 -5.68
CA ALA A 50 2.89 -3.79 -7.01
C ALA A 50 3.78 -4.41 -8.10
N ARG A 51 5.09 -4.14 -8.07
CA ARG A 51 6.05 -4.72 -9.03
C ARG A 51 6.12 -6.24 -8.93
N GLU A 52 6.16 -6.76 -7.71
CA GLU A 52 6.29 -8.19 -7.45
C GLU A 52 5.03 -8.99 -7.79
N ILE A 53 3.83 -8.39 -7.63
CA ILE A 53 2.56 -9.09 -7.89
C ILE A 53 2.04 -8.90 -9.31
N ALA A 54 2.45 -7.85 -10.05
CA ALA A 54 1.85 -7.50 -11.35
C ALA A 54 1.81 -8.66 -12.34
N GLY A 55 2.93 -9.38 -12.48
CA GLY A 55 2.99 -10.58 -13.34
C GLY A 55 2.17 -11.76 -12.82
N LYS A 56 2.04 -11.90 -11.49
CA LYS A 56 1.30 -13.01 -10.86
C LYS A 56 -0.22 -12.89 -11.06
N ILE A 57 -0.74 -11.65 -11.19
CA ILE A 57 -2.17 -11.37 -11.34
C ILE A 57 -2.55 -10.81 -12.72
N ASN A 58 -1.62 -10.82 -13.68
CA ASN A 58 -1.78 -10.26 -15.03
C ASN A 58 -2.31 -8.82 -15.01
N ALA A 59 -1.55 -7.90 -14.42
CA ALA A 59 -1.92 -6.51 -14.24
C ALA A 59 -0.87 -5.53 -14.78
N LEU A 60 -1.30 -4.31 -15.11
CA LEU A 60 -0.43 -3.16 -15.34
C LEU A 60 -0.42 -2.25 -14.11
N ILE A 61 0.73 -1.61 -13.86
CA ILE A 61 0.93 -0.72 -12.72
C ILE A 61 0.69 0.72 -13.17
N ALA A 62 -0.28 1.38 -12.56
CA ALA A 62 -0.53 2.80 -12.73
C ALA A 62 0.49 3.65 -11.96
N PRO A 63 0.71 4.93 -12.33
CA PRO A 63 1.54 5.85 -11.56
C PRO A 63 1.09 5.91 -10.09
N THR A 64 2.07 5.87 -9.19
CA THR A 64 1.82 5.92 -7.74
C THR A 64 1.25 7.26 -7.30
N ILE A 65 0.29 7.26 -6.40
CA ILE A 65 -0.15 8.45 -5.70
C ILE A 65 0.76 8.66 -4.48
N ASN A 66 1.57 9.73 -4.53
CA ASN A 66 2.68 9.96 -3.60
C ASN A 66 2.36 10.98 -2.51
N TYR A 67 1.25 11.71 -2.59
CA TYR A 67 0.82 12.68 -1.59
C TYR A 67 -0.55 12.29 -1.06
N GLY A 68 -0.63 12.10 0.24
CA GLY A 68 -1.82 11.64 0.93
C GLY A 68 -2.15 12.48 2.17
N ILE A 69 -2.93 11.89 3.07
CA ILE A 69 -3.45 12.56 4.25
C ILE A 69 -2.60 12.16 5.46
N THR A 70 -1.61 12.98 5.80
CA THR A 70 -0.84 12.86 7.04
C THR A 70 -1.48 13.72 8.12
N ARG A 71 -1.64 13.21 9.33
CA ARG A 71 -2.31 13.89 10.46
C ARG A 71 -1.36 14.08 11.64
N SER A 72 -1.22 13.08 12.47
CA SER A 72 -0.50 13.14 13.76
C SER A 72 1.00 13.33 13.63
N LEU A 73 1.58 12.93 12.52
CA LEU A 73 3.01 13.04 12.20
C LEU A 73 3.36 14.25 11.33
N LEU A 74 2.38 15.07 10.95
CA LEU A 74 2.60 16.27 10.14
C LEU A 74 3.65 17.26 10.73
N PRO A 75 3.80 17.43 12.05
CA PRO A 75 4.84 18.31 12.61
C PRO A 75 6.28 17.80 12.43
N TYR A 76 6.47 16.54 12.07
CA TYR A 76 7.82 16.01 11.85
C TYR A 76 8.39 16.47 10.50
N PRO A 77 9.69 16.83 10.44
CA PRO A 77 10.32 17.32 9.23
C PRO A 77 10.16 16.34 8.04
N GLY A 78 9.75 16.89 6.90
CA GLY A 78 9.54 16.12 5.68
C GLY A 78 8.16 15.47 5.54
N SER A 79 7.36 15.41 6.60
CA SER A 79 5.97 15.00 6.50
C SER A 79 5.14 16.04 5.73
N MET A 80 4.30 15.56 4.82
CA MET A 80 3.46 16.41 3.95
C MET A 80 2.04 15.89 3.95
N THR A 81 1.08 16.78 3.74
CA THR A 81 -0.34 16.40 3.65
C THR A 81 -1.06 17.15 2.55
N VAL A 82 -2.09 16.52 2.00
CA VAL A 82 -3.12 17.19 1.22
C VAL A 82 -4.42 17.18 2.02
N SER A 83 -5.35 18.10 1.69
CA SER A 83 -6.67 18.07 2.34
C SER A 83 -7.42 16.79 1.99
N GLN A 84 -8.28 16.34 2.89
CA GLN A 84 -9.13 15.17 2.69
C GLN A 84 -9.96 15.29 1.41
N ASP A 85 -10.56 16.44 1.15
CA ASP A 85 -11.37 16.69 -0.04
C ASP A 85 -10.53 16.60 -1.32
N SER A 86 -9.32 17.17 -1.31
CA SER A 86 -8.40 17.09 -2.46
C SER A 86 -7.98 15.65 -2.74
N PHE A 87 -7.68 14.87 -1.69
CA PHE A 87 -7.32 13.48 -1.81
C PHE A 87 -8.47 12.65 -2.41
N ILE A 88 -9.68 12.79 -1.85
CA ILE A 88 -10.87 12.07 -2.32
C ILE A 88 -11.15 12.37 -3.79
N ARG A 89 -11.14 13.65 -4.18
CA ARG A 89 -11.40 14.04 -5.57
C ARG A 89 -10.34 13.52 -6.51
N TYR A 90 -9.06 13.73 -6.20
CA TYR A 90 -7.96 13.32 -7.04
C TYR A 90 -7.89 11.80 -7.22
N VAL A 91 -7.95 11.04 -6.13
CA VAL A 91 -7.93 9.56 -6.19
C VAL A 91 -9.16 9.03 -6.92
N GLY A 92 -10.33 9.61 -6.66
CA GLY A 92 -11.57 9.25 -7.35
C GLY A 92 -11.47 9.45 -8.86
N ASP A 93 -10.97 10.62 -9.31
CA ASP A 93 -10.77 10.93 -10.73
C ASP A 93 -9.77 9.96 -11.39
N VAL A 94 -8.70 9.60 -10.70
CA VAL A 94 -7.71 8.60 -11.18
C VAL A 94 -8.36 7.23 -11.33
N MET A 95 -9.10 6.76 -10.32
CA MET A 95 -9.81 5.47 -10.37
C MET A 95 -10.81 5.42 -11.53
N GLU A 96 -11.64 6.44 -11.68
CA GLU A 96 -12.60 6.54 -12.79
C GLU A 96 -11.90 6.58 -14.15
N SER A 97 -10.78 7.28 -14.26
CA SER A 97 -9.99 7.35 -15.49
C SER A 97 -9.40 5.99 -15.88
N LEU A 98 -8.95 5.20 -14.92
CA LEU A 98 -8.48 3.84 -15.17
C LEU A 98 -9.60 2.95 -15.71
N PHE A 99 -10.80 3.00 -15.13
CA PHE A 99 -11.95 2.27 -15.66
C PHE A 99 -12.37 2.76 -17.04
N ARG A 100 -12.36 4.06 -17.28
CA ARG A 100 -12.63 4.66 -18.61
C ARG A 100 -11.60 4.25 -19.65
N ALA A 101 -10.35 4.05 -19.26
CA ALA A 101 -9.28 3.58 -20.13
C ALA A 101 -9.43 2.10 -20.54
N GLY A 102 -10.39 1.36 -19.96
CA GLY A 102 -10.72 0.00 -20.33
C GLY A 102 -10.43 -1.07 -19.30
N PHE A 103 -9.80 -0.73 -18.18
CA PHE A 103 -9.63 -1.69 -17.10
C PHE A 103 -10.99 -2.08 -16.49
N LYS A 104 -11.11 -3.33 -16.06
CA LYS A 104 -12.32 -3.87 -15.43
C LYS A 104 -12.13 -4.11 -13.93
N LYS A 105 -10.89 -4.28 -13.53
CA LYS A 105 -10.48 -4.56 -12.16
C LYS A 105 -9.39 -3.57 -11.74
N LEU A 106 -9.49 -3.06 -10.53
CA LEU A 106 -8.52 -2.18 -9.90
C LEU A 106 -8.08 -2.79 -8.57
N VAL A 107 -6.77 -2.94 -8.39
CA VAL A 107 -6.15 -3.34 -7.13
C VAL A 107 -5.46 -2.12 -6.55
N ILE A 108 -5.91 -1.64 -5.41
CA ILE A 108 -5.26 -0.55 -4.67
C ILE A 108 -4.37 -1.19 -3.61
N ILE A 109 -3.06 -0.92 -3.69
CA ILE A 109 -2.11 -1.25 -2.62
C ILE A 109 -1.89 0.03 -1.83
N ASN A 110 -2.51 0.10 -0.66
CA ASN A 110 -2.39 1.25 0.23
C ASN A 110 -1.25 1.05 1.22
N GLY A 111 -0.37 2.05 1.32
CA GLY A 111 0.76 2.08 2.24
C GLY A 111 0.51 2.89 3.52
N HIS A 112 -0.63 3.60 3.64
CA HIS A 112 -0.82 4.56 4.73
C HIS A 112 -2.17 4.43 5.45
N GLY A 113 -2.12 4.38 6.79
CA GLY A 113 -3.31 4.25 7.63
C GLY A 113 -4.30 5.42 7.53
N GLY A 114 -3.80 6.63 7.26
CA GLY A 114 -4.62 7.83 7.10
C GLY A 114 -5.58 7.81 5.91
N HIS A 115 -5.50 6.83 5.02
CA HIS A 115 -6.32 6.70 3.82
C HIS A 115 -7.48 5.69 3.94
N ILE A 116 -7.51 4.90 5.01
CA ILE A 116 -8.39 3.72 5.13
C ILE A 116 -9.86 4.06 4.87
N ASP A 117 -10.39 5.04 5.58
CA ASP A 117 -11.82 5.39 5.51
C ASP A 117 -12.19 6.06 4.18
N GLU A 118 -11.30 6.90 3.66
CA GLU A 118 -11.49 7.59 2.39
C GLU A 118 -11.51 6.60 1.22
N LEU A 119 -10.57 5.66 1.18
CA LEU A 119 -10.51 4.65 0.12
C LEU A 119 -11.71 3.71 0.13
N LYS A 120 -12.19 3.30 1.32
CA LYS A 120 -13.41 2.49 1.44
C LYS A 120 -14.63 3.19 0.85
N LYS A 121 -14.83 4.48 1.13
CA LYS A 121 -15.92 5.28 0.57
C LYS A 121 -15.80 5.44 -0.93
N LEU A 122 -14.61 5.81 -1.40
CA LEU A 122 -14.31 5.98 -2.82
C LEU A 122 -14.58 4.71 -3.63
N ALA A 123 -14.16 3.54 -3.15
CA ALA A 123 -14.38 2.29 -3.86
C ALA A 123 -15.88 2.02 -4.11
N ILE A 124 -16.73 2.30 -3.13
CA ILE A 124 -18.19 2.16 -3.26
C ILE A 124 -18.76 3.16 -4.27
N GLU A 125 -18.34 4.43 -4.20
CA GLU A 125 -18.80 5.49 -5.10
C GLU A 125 -18.40 5.23 -6.55
N VAL A 126 -17.12 4.91 -6.78
CA VAL A 126 -16.59 4.61 -8.10
C VAL A 126 -17.23 3.35 -8.68
N TRP A 127 -17.42 2.29 -7.88
CA TRP A 127 -18.15 1.10 -8.33
C TRP A 127 -19.58 1.43 -8.78
N ARG A 128 -20.33 2.21 -8.00
CA ARG A 128 -21.71 2.62 -8.37
C ARG A 128 -21.75 3.43 -9.66
N LYS A 129 -20.72 4.23 -9.91
CA LYS A 129 -20.64 5.11 -11.07
C LYS A 129 -20.16 4.41 -12.33
N THR A 130 -19.22 3.47 -12.20
CA THR A 130 -18.51 2.85 -13.33
C THR A 130 -18.84 1.37 -13.54
N GLY A 131 -19.34 0.69 -12.53
CA GLY A 131 -19.44 -0.78 -12.51
C GLY A 131 -18.11 -1.51 -12.33
N GLY A 132 -17.00 -0.77 -12.24
CA GLY A 132 -15.65 -1.29 -12.10
C GLY A 132 -15.42 -1.98 -10.74
N LYS A 133 -14.70 -3.09 -10.75
CA LYS A 133 -14.45 -3.89 -9.55
C LYS A 133 -13.15 -3.44 -8.88
N THR A 134 -13.17 -3.16 -7.57
CA THR A 134 -12.00 -2.68 -6.83
C THR A 134 -11.69 -3.57 -5.63
N VAL A 135 -10.42 -3.95 -5.49
CA VAL A 135 -9.85 -4.53 -4.26
C VAL A 135 -8.96 -3.48 -3.62
N ILE A 136 -9.17 -3.17 -2.34
CA ILE A 136 -8.27 -2.32 -1.55
C ILE A 136 -7.53 -3.23 -0.58
N ILE A 137 -6.21 -3.09 -0.54
CA ILE A 137 -5.33 -3.84 0.34
C ILE A 137 -4.57 -2.84 1.22
N HIS A 138 -4.88 -2.84 2.50
CA HIS A 138 -4.03 -2.27 3.55
C HIS A 138 -3.04 -3.38 3.90
N TRP A 139 -1.87 -3.36 3.25
CA TRP A 139 -0.98 -4.50 3.22
C TRP A 139 -0.62 -5.00 4.62
N TRP A 140 -0.31 -4.11 5.56
CA TRP A 140 0.07 -4.45 6.93
C TRP A 140 -1.06 -5.13 7.73
N GLU A 141 -2.33 -4.73 7.50
CA GLU A 141 -3.48 -5.36 8.14
C GLU A 141 -3.72 -6.76 7.60
N LEU A 142 -3.64 -6.93 6.27
CA LEU A 142 -3.86 -8.23 5.62
C LEU A 142 -2.83 -9.26 6.06
N VAL A 143 -1.56 -8.86 6.20
CA VAL A 143 -0.47 -9.78 6.52
C VAL A 143 -0.18 -9.88 8.03
N GLU A 144 -0.87 -9.13 8.88
CA GLU A 144 -0.60 -9.07 10.34
C GLU A 144 -0.48 -10.46 11.01
N PRO A 145 -1.39 -11.43 10.75
CA PRO A 145 -1.26 -12.76 11.34
C PRO A 145 0.04 -13.48 10.94
N MET A 146 0.43 -13.38 9.68
CA MET A 146 1.68 -13.95 9.17
C MET A 146 2.90 -13.20 9.71
N THR A 147 2.82 -11.87 9.84
CA THR A 147 3.88 -11.05 10.45
C THR A 147 4.17 -11.52 11.87
N ARG A 148 3.12 -11.71 12.66
CA ARG A 148 3.22 -12.17 14.04
C ARG A 148 3.78 -13.59 14.13
N GLU A 149 3.37 -14.48 13.24
CA GLU A 149 3.92 -15.84 13.18
C GLU A 149 5.42 -15.82 12.80
N PHE A 150 5.80 -14.98 11.83
CA PHE A 150 7.16 -14.96 11.29
C PHE A 150 8.17 -14.30 12.24
N PHE A 151 7.79 -13.21 12.90
CA PHE A 151 8.69 -12.45 13.79
C PHE A 151 8.49 -12.75 15.28
N GLY A 152 7.35 -13.32 15.68
CA GLY A 152 6.94 -13.46 17.08
C GLY A 152 6.27 -12.19 17.64
N GLU A 153 6.23 -11.10 16.86
CA GLU A 153 5.69 -9.79 17.20
C GLU A 153 4.91 -9.25 16.02
N ALA A 154 3.94 -8.35 16.26
CA ALA A 154 3.23 -7.65 15.20
C ALA A 154 4.05 -6.48 14.65
N GLY A 155 3.63 -5.97 13.50
CA GLY A 155 4.12 -4.71 12.95
C GLY A 155 3.59 -3.48 13.69
N GLY A 156 4.06 -2.32 13.26
CA GLY A 156 3.63 -1.02 13.75
C GLY A 156 4.18 0.09 12.87
N HIS A 157 3.72 1.33 13.06
CA HIS A 157 4.21 2.47 12.26
C HIS A 157 5.71 2.68 12.50
N ALA A 158 6.49 2.64 11.42
CA ALA A 158 7.95 2.59 11.42
C ALA A 158 8.51 1.41 12.23
N GLY A 159 7.73 0.36 12.43
CA GLY A 159 8.09 -0.83 13.18
C GLY A 159 8.81 -1.89 12.36
N LEU A 160 8.76 -3.13 12.84
CA LEU A 160 9.54 -4.24 12.27
C LEU A 160 9.10 -4.62 10.84
N ASP A 161 7.82 -4.62 10.58
CA ASP A 161 7.25 -5.03 9.29
C ASP A 161 7.55 -3.99 8.18
N GLU A 162 7.34 -2.71 8.45
CA GLU A 162 7.65 -1.65 7.50
C GLU A 162 9.15 -1.55 7.26
N THR A 163 9.96 -1.62 8.32
CA THR A 163 11.42 -1.62 8.19
C THR A 163 11.90 -2.81 7.36
N ALA A 164 11.34 -4.01 7.60
CA ALA A 164 11.67 -5.20 6.82
C ALA A 164 11.29 -5.04 5.34
N MET A 165 10.12 -4.50 5.04
CA MET A 165 9.67 -4.30 3.66
C MET A 165 10.53 -3.26 2.93
N VAL A 166 10.86 -2.14 3.56
CA VAL A 166 11.76 -1.14 2.97
C VAL A 166 13.16 -1.71 2.77
N LEU A 167 13.69 -2.45 3.75
CA LEU A 167 15.01 -3.09 3.68
C LEU A 167 15.09 -4.11 2.52
N ALA A 168 14.02 -4.87 2.31
CA ALA A 168 13.92 -5.81 1.20
C ALA A 168 13.81 -5.10 -0.17
N ALA A 169 13.06 -3.98 -0.22
CA ALA A 169 12.85 -3.22 -1.45
C ALA A 169 14.10 -2.44 -1.88
N ASN A 170 14.73 -1.74 -0.93
CA ASN A 170 15.96 -0.98 -1.13
C ASN A 170 16.70 -0.76 0.19
N PRO A 171 17.77 -1.53 0.48
CA PRO A 171 18.53 -1.43 1.71
C PRO A 171 19.11 -0.04 2.00
N GLU A 172 19.40 0.75 0.97
CA GLU A 172 19.98 2.09 1.12
C GLU A 172 19.03 3.10 1.77
N LEU A 173 17.73 2.80 1.78
CA LEU A 173 16.69 3.66 2.38
C LEU A 173 16.52 3.45 3.89
N VAL A 174 17.18 2.46 4.46
CA VAL A 174 17.16 2.18 5.91
C VAL A 174 18.47 2.65 6.55
N LYS A 175 18.36 3.41 7.63
CA LYS A 175 19.51 4.03 8.34
C LYS A 175 19.53 3.59 9.81
N PRO A 176 20.07 2.39 10.12
CA PRO A 176 20.04 1.84 11.47
C PRO A 176 20.70 2.75 12.51
N GLU A 177 21.72 3.49 12.10
CA GLU A 177 22.43 4.45 12.96
C GLU A 177 21.55 5.60 13.44
N LEU A 178 20.53 5.97 12.68
CA LEU A 178 19.56 7.02 13.04
C LEU A 178 18.44 6.52 13.96
N CYS A 179 18.35 5.20 14.17
CA CYS A 179 17.37 4.61 15.08
C CYS A 179 17.76 4.69 16.56
N ARG A 180 19.04 4.95 16.87
CA ARG A 180 19.59 4.81 18.23
C ARG A 180 18.99 5.80 19.22
N ASP A 181 18.63 6.99 18.76
CA ASP A 181 18.12 8.08 19.59
C ASP A 181 16.62 8.32 19.42
N VAL A 182 15.94 7.45 18.67
CA VAL A 182 14.51 7.58 18.43
C VAL A 182 13.73 6.88 19.55
N ILE A 183 12.96 7.66 20.29
CA ILE A 183 12.08 7.15 21.35
C ILE A 183 10.77 6.69 20.69
N PRO A 184 10.42 5.38 20.75
CA PRO A 184 9.15 4.91 20.28
C PRO A 184 8.03 5.41 21.19
N TYR A 185 6.91 5.79 20.60
CA TYR A 185 5.71 6.11 21.34
C TYR A 185 4.75 4.93 21.36
N GLN A 186 4.33 4.52 22.55
CA GLN A 186 3.31 3.47 22.70
C GLN A 186 1.94 4.10 22.96
N PHE A 187 1.01 3.87 22.06
CA PHE A 187 -0.39 4.19 22.28
C PHE A 187 -1.02 3.24 23.30
N ARG A 188 -2.03 3.76 24.00
CA ARG A 188 -2.90 2.93 24.87
C ARG A 188 -4.30 2.93 24.29
N ALA A 189 -5.01 1.83 24.44
CA ALA A 189 -6.40 1.74 24.01
C ALA A 189 -7.23 2.92 24.55
N GLY A 190 -8.03 3.54 23.66
CA GLY A 190 -8.85 4.70 24.00
C GLY A 190 -8.11 6.03 24.04
N THR A 191 -6.83 6.10 23.59
CA THR A 191 -6.09 7.37 23.51
C THR A 191 -5.81 7.78 22.07
N TYR A 192 -5.91 9.08 21.82
CA TYR A 192 -5.52 9.74 20.57
C TYR A 192 -4.59 10.89 20.90
N VAL A 193 -3.43 10.97 20.25
CA VAL A 193 -2.41 11.96 20.56
C VAL A 193 -2.02 12.74 19.31
N TYR A 194 -2.21 14.05 19.36
CA TYR A 194 -1.91 14.98 18.27
C TYR A 194 -1.11 16.19 18.80
N PRO A 195 0.12 16.43 18.29
CA PRO A 195 0.87 15.57 17.39
C PRO A 195 1.32 14.28 18.06
N ALA A 196 1.69 13.26 17.26
CA ALA A 196 2.31 12.05 17.78
C ALA A 196 3.61 12.38 18.53
N ALA A 197 3.88 11.65 19.61
CA ALA A 197 5.02 11.94 20.49
C ALA A 197 6.36 11.34 20.01
N GLY A 198 6.35 10.56 18.94
CA GLY A 198 7.52 9.97 18.31
C GLY A 198 7.25 9.55 16.86
N PRO A 199 8.29 9.40 16.03
CA PRO A 199 8.17 8.99 14.63
C PRO A 199 8.16 7.46 14.45
N ILE A 200 8.24 6.68 15.53
CA ILE A 200 7.99 5.23 15.62
C ILE A 200 6.82 5.06 16.55
N ILE A 201 5.75 4.42 16.09
CA ILE A 201 4.52 4.31 16.86
C ILE A 201 4.11 2.84 16.98
N LEU A 202 4.00 2.38 18.20
CA LEU A 202 3.53 1.06 18.55
C LEU A 202 2.11 1.19 19.13
N TYR A 203 1.12 0.60 18.46
CA TYR A 203 -0.29 0.75 18.83
C TYR A 203 -0.77 -0.27 19.86
N LYS A 204 -0.07 -1.40 19.95
CA LYS A 204 -0.48 -2.52 20.81
C LYS A 204 0.75 -3.13 21.50
N PRO A 205 0.58 -3.72 22.68
CA PRO A 205 1.62 -4.57 23.24
C PRO A 205 1.97 -5.72 22.27
N GLY A 206 3.26 -6.02 22.12
CA GLY A 206 3.75 -7.07 21.22
C GLY A 206 3.89 -6.61 19.76
N GLU A 207 3.88 -5.31 19.48
CA GLU A 207 4.39 -4.72 18.24
C GLU A 207 5.90 -4.54 18.37
N GLY A 208 6.63 -4.90 17.30
CA GLY A 208 8.08 -5.00 17.32
C GLY A 208 8.77 -3.74 16.81
N MET A 209 9.94 -3.49 17.38
CA MET A 209 10.85 -2.41 16.98
C MET A 209 11.45 -2.68 15.58
N PRO A 210 11.97 -1.63 14.89
CA PRO A 210 12.65 -1.78 13.62
C PRO A 210 13.67 -2.92 13.60
N MET A 211 13.71 -3.68 12.51
CA MET A 211 14.62 -4.80 12.31
C MET A 211 15.56 -4.55 11.12
N PHE A 212 16.79 -5.07 11.17
CA PHE A 212 17.85 -4.73 10.22
C PHE A 212 18.56 -5.96 9.61
N ASP A 213 17.97 -7.14 9.68
CA ASP A 213 18.47 -8.35 9.03
C ASP A 213 17.93 -8.41 7.59
N LEU A 214 18.80 -8.18 6.61
CA LEU A 214 18.43 -8.14 5.20
C LEU A 214 17.89 -9.46 4.66
N GLU A 215 18.47 -10.59 5.06
CA GLU A 215 18.03 -11.89 4.54
C GLU A 215 16.66 -12.27 5.13
N LYS A 216 16.45 -12.01 6.41
CA LYS A 216 15.16 -12.16 7.06
C LYS A 216 14.10 -11.23 6.45
N ALA A 217 14.48 -9.99 6.13
CA ALA A 217 13.62 -9.01 5.45
C ALA A 217 13.18 -9.51 4.06
N LYS A 218 14.11 -10.03 3.25
CA LYS A 218 13.80 -10.60 1.93
C LYS A 218 12.87 -11.81 2.01
N GLU A 219 13.08 -12.67 3.00
CA GLU A 219 12.21 -13.84 3.23
C GLU A 219 10.80 -13.39 3.61
N TYR A 220 10.69 -12.43 4.52
CA TYR A 220 9.42 -11.83 4.92
C TYR A 220 8.70 -11.20 3.73
N ALA A 221 9.39 -10.36 2.96
CA ALA A 221 8.81 -9.69 1.79
C ALA A 221 8.27 -10.67 0.75
N ARG A 222 8.95 -11.80 0.50
CA ARG A 222 8.42 -12.86 -0.38
C ARG A 222 7.09 -13.41 0.14
N LYS A 223 7.00 -13.70 1.43
CA LYS A 223 5.76 -14.20 2.05
C LYS A 223 4.62 -13.18 1.96
N VAL A 224 4.91 -11.88 2.18
CA VAL A 224 3.95 -10.78 2.01
C VAL A 224 3.42 -10.75 0.57
N VAL A 225 4.31 -10.76 -0.40
CA VAL A 225 3.97 -10.73 -1.84
C VAL A 225 3.11 -11.92 -2.24
N ASP A 226 3.50 -13.13 -1.83
CA ASP A 226 2.77 -14.36 -2.16
C ASP A 226 1.37 -14.35 -1.53
N LEU A 227 1.25 -14.00 -0.25
CA LEU A 227 -0.04 -13.92 0.44
C LEU A 227 -0.98 -12.91 -0.25
N ILE A 228 -0.47 -11.73 -0.59
CA ILE A 228 -1.27 -10.69 -1.27
C ILE A 228 -1.72 -11.16 -2.67
N ALA A 229 -0.80 -11.74 -3.45
CA ALA A 229 -1.15 -12.24 -4.78
C ALA A 229 -2.21 -13.35 -4.73
N ASP A 230 -2.04 -14.31 -3.82
CA ASP A 230 -3.00 -15.41 -3.63
C ASP A 230 -4.38 -14.89 -3.21
N PHE A 231 -4.44 -13.93 -2.29
CA PHE A 231 -5.69 -13.30 -1.89
C PHE A 231 -6.40 -12.64 -3.08
N ILE A 232 -5.68 -11.87 -3.91
CA ILE A 232 -6.25 -11.21 -5.09
C ILE A 232 -6.80 -12.25 -6.07
N VAL A 233 -6.07 -13.32 -6.32
CA VAL A 233 -6.51 -14.40 -7.22
C VAL A 233 -7.81 -15.06 -6.72
N VAL A 234 -7.93 -15.27 -5.41
CA VAL A 234 -9.18 -15.81 -4.81
C VAL A 234 -10.34 -14.84 -5.03
N VAL A 235 -10.14 -13.54 -4.83
CA VAL A 235 -11.17 -12.52 -5.06
C VAL A 235 -11.59 -12.48 -6.53
N PHE A 236 -10.62 -12.53 -7.47
CA PHE A 236 -10.92 -12.51 -8.91
C PHE A 236 -11.74 -13.74 -9.34
N LYS A 237 -11.36 -14.93 -8.89
CA LYS A 237 -12.13 -16.16 -9.12
C LYS A 237 -13.55 -16.05 -8.55
N GLY A 238 -13.71 -15.46 -7.38
CA GLY A 238 -15.02 -15.21 -6.78
C GLY A 238 -15.89 -14.29 -7.65
N TRP A 239 -15.32 -13.23 -8.21
CA TRP A 239 -16.05 -12.34 -9.12
C TRP A 239 -16.44 -13.02 -10.44
N GLU A 240 -15.58 -13.85 -11.00
CA GLU A 240 -15.86 -14.59 -12.24
C GLU A 240 -17.00 -15.59 -12.02
N LYS A 241 -16.96 -16.36 -10.94
CA LYS A 241 -17.96 -17.39 -10.65
C LYS A 241 -19.33 -16.80 -10.28
N ASN A 242 -19.37 -15.82 -9.37
CA ASN A 242 -20.63 -15.40 -8.75
C ASN A 242 -21.34 -14.24 -9.49
N LEU A 243 -20.65 -13.52 -10.38
CA LEU A 243 -21.24 -12.43 -11.14
C LEU A 243 -21.56 -12.81 -12.58
N ALA A 244 -20.95 -13.86 -13.13
CA ALA A 244 -21.29 -14.41 -14.44
C ALA A 244 -22.67 -15.10 -14.46
N GLU A 245 -23.19 -15.58 -13.32
CA GLU A 245 -24.52 -16.22 -13.21
C GLU A 245 -25.68 -15.21 -13.20
N LYS A 246 -25.40 -13.90 -13.26
CA LYS A 246 -26.41 -12.82 -13.21
C LYS A 246 -26.52 -12.00 -14.50
N SER A 247 -25.76 -12.34 -15.52
CA SER A 247 -25.77 -11.76 -16.86
C SER A 247 -26.32 -12.75 -17.88
#